data_b5b34ded1b23618fed2222a4ee4c6186
#
_entry.id   b5b34ded1b23618fed2222a4ee4c6186
#
_cell.length_a   1.000
_cell.length_b   1.000
_cell.length_c   1.000
_cell.angle_alpha   90.00
_cell.angle_beta   90.00
_cell.angle_gamma   90.00
#
_symmetry.space_group_name_H-M   'P 1'
#
loop_
_entity.id
_entity.type
_entity.pdbx_description
1 polymer ?
#
loop_
_entity_poly.entity_id
_entity_poly.type
_entity_poly.pdbx_seq_one_letter_code
_entity_poly.pdbx_strand_id
1 'polypeptide(L)'
;VFAIADFSSPGSMIHTRSALERYLYGFSYGAVRDEQGRAVAKPTKIIEHRWGDKVVPSGFFNIPDAEHVSAVISTTAGTISKFNRMGILAGFDAGDVLMTRTGTVVDPDPEATNPLLFKAIVNAKGYHERWVEGLNVYHNPRAIIPLEEHLIPGAAHHYGDAEGNWTTTAPRFHPLASSTEILGGVNVAQVLADFEGPAIRFWKKP
;
A
#
# COMPACT_ATOMS: atom_id res chain seq x y z
N VAL A 1 -6.66 15.58 -10.43
CA VAL A 1 -6.14 14.56 -9.50
C VAL A 1 -6.33 15.04 -8.08
N PHE A 2 -6.83 14.17 -7.19
CA PHE A 2 -6.86 14.41 -5.75
C PHE A 2 -5.77 13.59 -5.06
N ALA A 3 -5.10 14.15 -4.04
CA ALA A 3 -4.14 13.46 -3.21
C ALA A 3 -4.66 13.41 -1.76
N ILE A 4 -4.65 12.22 -1.16
CA ILE A 4 -5.17 11.95 0.17
C ILE A 4 -4.06 11.37 1.04
N ALA A 5 -3.89 11.94 2.23
CA ALA A 5 -3.11 11.35 3.32
C ALA A 5 -4.02 11.28 4.55
N ASP A 6 -4.40 10.09 4.96
CA ASP A 6 -5.36 9.89 6.05
C ASP A 6 -4.64 9.80 7.39
N PHE A 7 -4.67 10.91 8.12
CA PHE A 7 -4.16 11.03 9.49
C PHE A 7 -5.29 11.38 10.48
N SER A 8 -6.54 11.03 10.15
CA SER A 8 -7.73 11.41 10.94
C SER A 8 -7.71 10.83 12.35
N SER A 9 -7.11 9.65 12.54
CA SER A 9 -6.97 9.00 13.85
C SER A 9 -5.80 8.01 13.85
N PRO A 10 -5.31 7.59 15.05
CA PRO A 10 -4.33 6.51 15.14
C PRO A 10 -4.83 5.25 14.41
N GLY A 11 -4.02 4.77 13.46
CA GLY A 11 -4.34 3.57 12.68
C GLY A 11 -5.27 3.78 11.47
N SER A 12 -5.76 5.00 11.20
CA SER A 12 -6.64 5.29 10.04
C SER A 12 -6.05 4.78 8.72
N MET A 13 -4.75 4.97 8.49
CA MET A 13 -4.07 4.54 7.28
C MET A 13 -4.10 3.02 7.01
N ILE A 14 -4.36 2.19 8.01
CA ILE A 14 -4.46 0.72 7.85
C ILE A 14 -5.63 0.36 6.95
N HIS A 15 -6.72 1.14 7.03
CA HIS A 15 -7.98 0.87 6.33
C HIS A 15 -8.17 1.72 5.07
N THR A 16 -7.40 2.78 4.90
CA THR A 16 -7.58 3.78 3.82
C THR A 16 -7.59 3.13 2.45
N ARG A 17 -6.69 2.19 2.18
CA ARG A 17 -6.62 1.50 0.89
C ARG A 17 -7.93 0.79 0.56
N SER A 18 -8.40 -0.11 1.41
CA SER A 18 -9.63 -0.87 1.15
C SER A 18 -10.89 0.01 1.19
N ALA A 19 -10.88 1.08 1.98
CA ALA A 19 -11.96 2.06 2.00
C ALA A 19 -12.04 2.84 0.69
N LEU A 20 -10.90 3.31 0.16
CA LEU A 20 -10.83 4.02 -1.12
C LEU A 20 -11.24 3.12 -2.29
N GLU A 21 -10.78 1.88 -2.35
CA GLU A 21 -11.20 0.93 -3.38
C GLU A 21 -12.74 0.82 -3.44
N ARG A 22 -13.38 0.61 -2.29
CA ARG A 22 -14.83 0.51 -2.17
C ARG A 22 -15.55 1.80 -2.53
N TYR A 23 -15.05 2.92 -2.01
CA TYR A 23 -15.68 4.23 -2.20
C TYR A 23 -15.57 4.72 -3.65
N LEU A 24 -14.39 4.58 -4.26
CA LEU A 24 -14.12 5.13 -5.59
C LEU A 24 -14.82 4.32 -6.69
N TYR A 25 -14.77 2.99 -6.63
CA TYR A 25 -15.30 2.14 -7.69
C TYR A 25 -16.68 1.54 -7.37
N GLY A 26 -17.09 1.53 -6.10
CA GLY A 26 -18.41 1.01 -5.71
C GLY A 26 -18.49 -0.50 -5.60
N PHE A 27 -17.36 -1.17 -5.32
CA PHE A 27 -17.32 -2.63 -5.15
C PHE A 27 -16.57 -3.03 -3.88
N SER A 28 -17.01 -4.12 -3.26
CA SER A 28 -16.23 -4.89 -2.30
C SER A 28 -15.89 -6.26 -2.90
N TYR A 29 -14.78 -6.84 -2.46
CA TYR A 29 -14.32 -8.12 -2.96
C TYR A 29 -14.32 -9.15 -1.84
N GLY A 30 -15.09 -10.22 -2.02
CA GLY A 30 -15.03 -11.43 -1.20
C GLY A 30 -14.22 -12.51 -1.92
N ALA A 31 -13.62 -13.44 -1.16
CA ALA A 31 -13.01 -14.61 -1.72
C ALA A 31 -14.07 -15.74 -1.82
N VAL A 32 -14.24 -16.32 -2.99
CA VAL A 32 -15.03 -17.53 -3.22
C VAL A 32 -14.13 -18.60 -3.82
N ARG A 33 -14.49 -19.88 -3.69
CA ARG A 33 -13.78 -20.94 -4.40
C ARG A 33 -14.46 -21.23 -5.74
N ASP A 34 -13.66 -21.31 -6.80
CA ASP A 34 -14.14 -21.77 -8.11
C ASP A 34 -14.36 -23.29 -8.13
N GLU A 35 -14.80 -23.82 -9.27
CA GLU A 35 -15.04 -25.25 -9.47
C GLU A 35 -13.77 -26.10 -9.29
N GLN A 36 -12.59 -25.52 -9.47
CA GLN A 36 -11.28 -26.15 -9.27
C GLN A 36 -10.75 -25.96 -7.84
N GLY A 37 -11.54 -25.34 -6.94
CA GLY A 37 -11.18 -25.08 -5.54
C GLY A 37 -10.22 -23.90 -5.33
N ARG A 38 -9.89 -23.13 -6.38
CA ARG A 38 -9.01 -21.94 -6.29
C ARG A 38 -9.79 -20.77 -5.71
N ALA A 39 -9.11 -19.94 -4.89
CA ALA A 39 -9.70 -18.72 -4.40
C ALA A 39 -9.76 -17.67 -5.51
N VAL A 40 -10.96 -17.21 -5.83
CA VAL A 40 -11.19 -16.13 -6.80
C VAL A 40 -11.89 -14.96 -6.12
N ALA A 41 -11.54 -13.75 -6.53
CA ALA A 41 -12.20 -12.55 -6.03
C ALA A 41 -13.61 -12.45 -6.65
N LYS A 42 -14.62 -12.27 -5.80
CA LYS A 42 -15.99 -12.03 -6.23
C LYS A 42 -16.39 -10.60 -5.92
N PRO A 43 -16.61 -9.74 -6.95
CA PRO A 43 -17.08 -8.39 -6.74
C PRO A 43 -18.53 -8.40 -6.25
N THR A 44 -18.81 -7.52 -5.28
CA THR A 44 -20.16 -7.23 -4.80
C THR A 44 -20.36 -5.74 -4.84
N LYS A 45 -21.38 -5.27 -5.55
CA LYS A 45 -21.65 -3.84 -5.72
C LYS A 45 -22.07 -3.20 -4.41
N ILE A 46 -21.51 -2.05 -4.10
CA ILE A 46 -21.86 -1.20 -2.96
C ILE A 46 -22.44 0.10 -3.53
N ILE A 47 -23.62 0.49 -3.09
CA ILE A 47 -24.28 1.72 -3.53
C ILE A 47 -24.12 2.88 -2.56
N GLU A 48 -23.88 2.58 -1.28
CA GLU A 48 -23.75 3.59 -0.24
C GLU A 48 -22.90 3.07 0.93
N HIS A 49 -22.33 4.02 1.68
CA HIS A 49 -21.69 3.80 2.98
C HIS A 49 -22.49 4.50 4.07
N ARG A 50 -22.64 3.85 5.22
CA ARG A 50 -23.37 4.40 6.38
C ARG A 50 -22.44 4.50 7.59
N TRP A 51 -22.52 5.64 8.27
CA TRP A 51 -21.86 5.89 9.54
C TRP A 51 -22.81 6.68 10.46
N GLY A 52 -23.42 6.01 11.41
CA GLY A 52 -24.54 6.59 12.17
C GLY A 52 -25.65 7.03 11.22
N ASP A 53 -26.07 8.29 11.31
CA ASP A 53 -27.10 8.87 10.44
C ASP A 53 -26.55 9.39 9.09
N LYS A 54 -25.24 9.38 8.91
CA LYS A 54 -24.60 9.85 7.68
C LYS A 54 -24.63 8.75 6.62
N VAL A 55 -25.16 9.08 5.45
CA VAL A 55 -25.16 8.23 4.25
C VAL A 55 -24.34 8.91 3.18
N VAL A 56 -23.37 8.17 2.61
CA VAL A 56 -22.49 8.64 1.54
C VAL A 56 -22.63 7.69 0.36
N PRO A 57 -22.96 8.18 -0.86
CA PRO A 57 -22.97 7.34 -2.05
C PRO A 57 -21.60 6.70 -2.29
N SER A 58 -21.60 5.46 -2.73
CA SER A 58 -20.40 4.75 -3.19
C SER A 58 -20.25 4.86 -4.70
N GLY A 59 -19.06 4.57 -5.24
CA GLY A 59 -18.78 4.65 -6.66
C GLY A 59 -18.55 6.10 -7.11
N PHE A 60 -17.68 6.82 -6.41
CA PHE A 60 -17.35 8.22 -6.70
C PHE A 60 -17.03 8.46 -8.18
N PHE A 61 -16.32 7.56 -8.85
CA PHE A 61 -16.01 7.73 -10.28
C PHE A 61 -17.23 7.57 -11.21
N ASN A 62 -18.39 7.16 -10.69
CA ASN A 62 -19.62 7.01 -11.46
C ASN A 62 -20.62 8.17 -11.28
N ILE A 63 -20.36 9.09 -10.35
CA ILE A 63 -21.22 10.26 -10.18
C ILE A 63 -20.99 11.31 -11.28
N PRO A 64 -21.97 12.18 -11.59
CA PRO A 64 -21.78 13.28 -12.52
C PRO A 64 -20.58 14.17 -12.15
N ASP A 65 -19.90 14.70 -13.14
CA ASP A 65 -18.72 15.56 -13.04
C ASP A 65 -17.44 14.87 -12.49
N ALA A 66 -17.51 13.61 -12.07
CA ALA A 66 -16.33 12.87 -11.63
C ALA A 66 -15.35 12.57 -12.77
N GLU A 67 -15.79 12.62 -14.03
CA GLU A 67 -14.94 12.47 -15.22
C GLU A 67 -13.87 13.55 -15.37
N HIS A 68 -14.00 14.67 -14.66
CA HIS A 68 -12.95 15.70 -14.56
C HIS A 68 -11.83 15.34 -13.57
N VAL A 69 -11.97 14.24 -12.84
CA VAL A 69 -10.94 13.72 -11.91
C VAL A 69 -10.23 12.55 -12.57
N SER A 70 -8.99 12.73 -13.01
CA SER A 70 -8.20 11.68 -13.67
C SER A 70 -7.87 10.51 -12.77
N ALA A 71 -7.54 10.79 -11.50
CA ALA A 71 -7.19 9.78 -10.51
C ALA A 71 -7.29 10.34 -9.08
N VAL A 72 -7.36 9.42 -8.12
CA VAL A 72 -7.16 9.71 -6.70
C VAL A 72 -5.86 9.03 -6.24
N ILE A 73 -5.02 9.78 -5.53
CA ILE A 73 -3.75 9.31 -5.00
C ILE A 73 -3.88 9.15 -3.49
N SER A 74 -3.45 8.02 -2.96
CA SER A 74 -3.32 7.80 -1.52
C SER A 74 -1.88 7.51 -1.15
N THR A 75 -1.39 8.14 -0.07
CA THR A 75 -0.01 7.98 0.38
C THR A 75 0.07 7.79 1.89
N THR A 76 1.01 6.96 2.32
CA THR A 76 1.41 6.77 3.72
C THR A 76 2.80 7.34 4.00
N ALA A 77 3.37 8.12 3.07
CA ALA A 77 4.74 8.62 3.17
C ALA A 77 4.96 9.65 4.29
N GLY A 78 3.90 10.34 4.73
CA GLY A 78 3.98 11.39 5.76
C GLY A 78 4.11 10.88 7.20
N THR A 79 4.52 9.64 7.45
CA THR A 79 4.66 9.09 8.81
C THR A 79 6.03 9.37 9.42
N ILE A 80 6.09 9.58 10.73
CA ILE A 80 7.34 9.71 11.49
C ILE A 80 8.25 8.49 11.22
N SER A 81 7.68 7.29 11.20
CA SER A 81 8.42 6.06 10.90
C SER A 81 9.11 6.10 9.54
N LYS A 82 8.44 6.61 8.50
CA LYS A 82 9.04 6.77 7.18
C LYS A 82 10.15 7.82 7.19
N PHE A 83 9.91 8.97 7.80
CA PHE A 83 10.94 10.01 7.94
C PHE A 83 12.18 9.49 8.65
N ASN A 84 12.02 8.74 9.74
CA ASN A 84 13.14 8.16 10.48
C ASN A 84 13.94 7.17 9.62
N ARG A 85 13.27 6.28 8.89
CA ARG A 85 13.96 5.33 7.98
C ARG A 85 14.70 6.05 6.84
N MET A 86 14.07 7.08 6.26
CA MET A 86 14.72 7.90 5.24
C MET A 86 15.90 8.70 5.79
N GLY A 87 15.83 9.11 7.07
CA GLY A 87 16.93 9.74 7.80
C GLY A 87 18.14 8.82 7.91
N ILE A 88 17.94 7.56 8.33
CA ILE A 88 19.03 6.54 8.35
C ILE A 88 19.66 6.41 6.96
N LEU A 89 18.84 6.27 5.90
CA LEU A 89 19.34 6.15 4.53
C LEU A 89 20.10 7.39 4.04
N ALA A 90 19.78 8.56 4.58
CA ALA A 90 20.47 9.81 4.29
C ALA A 90 21.74 10.03 5.15
N GLY A 91 22.09 9.09 6.02
CA GLY A 91 23.29 9.16 6.86
C GLY A 91 23.10 9.96 8.17
N PHE A 92 21.87 10.23 8.60
CA PHE A 92 21.57 10.86 9.89
C PHE A 92 21.53 9.86 11.06
N ASP A 93 22.25 8.74 10.92
CA ASP A 93 22.35 7.71 11.96
C ASP A 93 23.39 8.13 13.00
N ALA A 94 22.99 8.13 14.27
CA ALA A 94 23.89 8.39 15.40
C ALA A 94 24.75 7.15 15.77
N GLY A 95 24.54 6.00 15.11
CA GLY A 95 25.29 4.76 15.36
C GLY A 95 24.81 3.93 16.55
N ASP A 96 23.81 4.41 17.30
CA ASP A 96 23.24 3.76 18.46
C ASP A 96 21.74 3.43 18.34
N VAL A 97 21.18 3.62 17.14
CA VAL A 97 19.76 3.36 16.84
C VAL A 97 19.64 2.31 15.75
N LEU A 98 19.15 1.14 16.11
CA LEU A 98 18.80 0.07 15.16
C LEU A 98 17.33 0.19 14.78
N MET A 99 17.04 0.22 13.48
CA MET A 99 15.66 0.19 12.98
C MET A 99 15.38 -1.10 12.23
N THR A 100 14.25 -1.73 12.55
CA THR A 100 13.70 -2.83 11.76
C THR A 100 12.34 -2.44 11.19
N ARG A 101 12.05 -2.91 9.98
CA ARG A 101 10.76 -2.73 9.31
C ARG A 101 10.16 -4.10 9.03
N THR A 102 8.94 -4.32 9.49
CA THR A 102 8.18 -5.55 9.24
C THR A 102 6.87 -5.22 8.54
N GLY A 103 6.34 -6.15 7.79
CA GLY A 103 5.08 -5.91 7.11
C GLY A 103 4.67 -6.99 6.13
N THR A 104 3.76 -6.62 5.24
CA THR A 104 3.25 -7.47 4.17
C THR A 104 3.46 -6.81 2.82
N VAL A 105 3.68 -7.62 1.81
CA VAL A 105 3.85 -7.23 0.41
C VAL A 105 3.09 -8.20 -0.48
N VAL A 106 2.66 -7.75 -1.65
CA VAL A 106 2.01 -8.64 -2.63
C VAL A 106 2.92 -9.81 -2.96
N ASP A 107 2.40 -11.03 -2.92
CA ASP A 107 3.11 -12.21 -3.43
C ASP A 107 3.11 -12.12 -4.97
N PRO A 108 4.27 -12.19 -5.64
CA PRO A 108 4.35 -12.16 -7.09
C PRO A 108 3.79 -13.43 -7.77
N ASP A 109 3.53 -14.47 -7.01
CA ASP A 109 2.88 -15.68 -7.48
C ASP A 109 1.39 -15.39 -7.76
N PRO A 110 0.91 -15.45 -9.01
CA PRO A 110 -0.49 -15.14 -9.36
C PRO A 110 -1.51 -16.08 -8.70
N GLU A 111 -1.11 -17.27 -8.27
CA GLU A 111 -1.96 -18.22 -7.55
C GLU A 111 -1.95 -18.01 -6.03
N ALA A 112 -1.15 -17.06 -5.52
CA ALA A 112 -1.09 -16.79 -4.10
C ALA A 112 -2.37 -16.11 -3.60
N THR A 113 -2.94 -16.65 -2.53
CA THR A 113 -4.14 -16.10 -1.87
C THR A 113 -3.80 -15.20 -0.69
N ASN A 114 -2.54 -15.20 -0.25
CA ASN A 114 -2.06 -14.43 0.88
C ASN A 114 -0.82 -13.62 0.51
N PRO A 115 -0.65 -12.43 1.09
CA PRO A 115 0.57 -11.66 0.90
C PRO A 115 1.77 -12.35 1.56
N LEU A 116 2.98 -12.04 1.06
CA LEU A 116 4.21 -12.38 1.73
C LEU A 116 4.41 -11.50 2.97
N LEU A 117 4.96 -12.08 4.01
CA LEU A 117 5.53 -11.35 5.13
C LEU A 117 6.95 -10.90 4.76
N PHE A 118 7.37 -9.76 5.28
CA PHE A 118 8.76 -9.34 5.19
C PHE A 118 9.29 -8.75 6.50
N LYS A 119 10.60 -8.88 6.68
CA LYS A 119 11.37 -8.15 7.71
C LYS A 119 12.60 -7.57 7.07
N ALA A 120 12.89 -6.32 7.40
CA ALA A 120 14.07 -5.61 6.92
C ALA A 120 14.85 -5.01 8.09
N ILE A 121 16.16 -4.96 7.98
CA ILE A 121 17.04 -4.17 8.84
C ILE A 121 17.39 -2.90 8.07
N VAL A 122 16.88 -1.77 8.54
CA VAL A 122 17.00 -0.48 7.83
C VAL A 122 18.44 0.01 7.76
N ASN A 123 19.23 -0.24 8.80
CA ASN A 123 20.64 0.13 8.85
C ASN A 123 21.56 -0.81 8.04
N ALA A 124 21.05 -1.95 7.56
CA ALA A 124 21.88 -2.92 6.87
C ALA A 124 22.22 -2.47 5.45
N LYS A 125 23.45 -2.77 5.00
CA LYS A 125 23.87 -2.57 3.61
C LYS A 125 22.91 -3.30 2.67
N GLY A 126 22.41 -2.58 1.65
CA GLY A 126 21.47 -3.11 0.68
C GLY A 126 20.00 -2.87 1.03
N TYR A 127 19.69 -2.30 2.20
CA TYR A 127 18.36 -1.73 2.40
C TYR A 127 18.22 -0.45 1.58
N HIS A 128 17.12 -0.32 0.90
CA HIS A 128 16.78 0.89 0.15
C HIS A 128 15.27 1.13 0.25
N GLU A 129 14.89 2.37 0.29
CA GLU A 129 13.50 2.81 0.32
C GLU A 129 13.38 4.12 -0.46
N ARG A 130 12.25 4.33 -1.11
CA ARG A 130 11.93 5.57 -1.83
C ARG A 130 10.68 6.21 -1.24
N TRP A 131 10.55 7.52 -1.38
CA TRP A 131 9.36 8.24 -0.92
C TRP A 131 8.06 7.75 -1.56
N VAL A 132 8.13 7.33 -2.82
CA VAL A 132 6.99 6.80 -3.58
C VAL A 132 6.50 5.42 -3.11
N GLU A 133 7.29 4.67 -2.33
CA GLU A 133 6.84 3.40 -1.78
C GLU A 133 5.61 3.56 -0.89
N GLY A 134 4.58 2.75 -1.15
CA GLY A 134 3.28 2.83 -0.47
C GLY A 134 2.34 3.89 -1.05
N LEU A 135 2.70 4.54 -2.16
CA LEU A 135 1.82 5.43 -2.89
C LEU A 135 0.93 4.61 -3.84
N ASN A 136 -0.37 4.80 -3.73
CA ASN A 136 -1.39 4.14 -4.53
C ASN A 136 -2.10 5.18 -5.40
N VAL A 137 -2.25 4.88 -6.68
CA VAL A 137 -2.95 5.70 -7.68
C VAL A 137 -4.17 4.93 -8.16
N TYR A 138 -5.35 5.44 -7.88
CA TYR A 138 -6.63 4.88 -8.30
C TYR A 138 -7.10 5.64 -9.54
N HIS A 139 -7.03 5.00 -10.70
CA HIS A 139 -7.40 5.61 -11.99
C HIS A 139 -8.90 5.66 -12.16
N ASN A 140 -9.39 6.80 -12.61
CA ASN A 140 -10.80 6.94 -12.99
C ASN A 140 -11.02 6.36 -14.41
N PRO A 141 -11.80 5.27 -14.57
CA PRO A 141 -12.04 4.67 -15.88
C PRO A 141 -12.85 5.57 -16.82
N ARG A 142 -13.49 6.63 -16.28
CA ARG A 142 -14.31 7.58 -17.02
C ARG A 142 -13.65 8.94 -17.22
N ALA A 143 -12.38 9.07 -16.86
CA ALA A 143 -11.68 10.36 -16.94
C ALA A 143 -11.63 10.88 -18.39
N ILE A 144 -12.01 12.15 -18.58
CA ILE A 144 -11.86 12.85 -19.87
C ILE A 144 -10.38 12.96 -20.25
N ILE A 145 -9.51 13.18 -19.25
CA ILE A 145 -8.06 13.20 -19.41
C ILE A 145 -7.48 12.16 -18.46
N PRO A 146 -7.20 10.94 -18.92
CA PRO A 146 -6.58 9.91 -18.08
C PRO A 146 -5.21 10.33 -17.59
N LEU A 147 -4.85 9.91 -16.37
CA LEU A 147 -3.50 10.05 -15.84
C LEU A 147 -2.63 8.91 -16.39
N GLU A 148 -1.51 9.23 -17.00
CA GLU A 148 -0.57 8.24 -17.50
C GLU A 148 0.34 7.72 -16.41
N GLU A 149 0.59 6.39 -16.35
CA GLU A 149 1.39 5.73 -15.30
C GLU A 149 2.81 6.32 -15.18
N HIS A 150 3.43 6.66 -16.31
CA HIS A 150 4.80 7.14 -16.33
C HIS A 150 4.99 8.49 -15.62
N LEU A 151 3.91 9.24 -15.36
CA LEU A 151 3.96 10.51 -14.61
C LEU A 151 4.21 10.31 -13.11
N ILE A 152 3.90 9.10 -12.56
CA ILE A 152 4.15 8.75 -11.16
C ILE A 152 4.86 7.40 -11.09
N PRO A 153 6.12 7.34 -11.53
CA PRO A 153 6.84 6.08 -11.61
C PRO A 153 7.14 5.51 -10.22
N GLY A 154 6.91 4.22 -10.07
CA GLY A 154 7.17 3.50 -8.81
C GLY A 154 6.03 3.53 -7.79
N ALA A 155 4.88 4.10 -8.13
CA ALA A 155 3.63 3.92 -7.41
C ALA A 155 2.97 2.58 -7.77
N ALA A 156 1.96 2.18 -7.01
CA ALA A 156 1.00 1.16 -7.45
C ALA A 156 -0.16 1.86 -8.17
N HIS A 157 -0.49 1.38 -9.36
CA HIS A 157 -1.57 1.89 -10.18
C HIS A 157 -2.71 0.88 -10.20
N HIS A 158 -3.89 1.33 -9.81
CA HIS A 158 -5.09 0.53 -9.65
C HIS A 158 -6.15 0.93 -10.67
N TYR A 159 -6.73 -0.05 -11.33
CA TYR A 159 -7.77 0.10 -12.33
C TYR A 159 -8.97 -0.76 -11.96
N GLY A 160 -10.14 -0.17 -11.86
CA GLY A 160 -11.40 -0.86 -11.70
C GLY A 160 -12.33 -0.49 -12.83
N ASP A 161 -13.19 -1.40 -13.27
CA ASP A 161 -14.21 -1.15 -14.29
C ASP A 161 -15.64 -1.18 -13.72
N ALA A 162 -16.61 -0.99 -14.59
CA ALA A 162 -18.04 -0.95 -14.23
C ALA A 162 -18.60 -2.33 -13.83
N GLU A 163 -17.93 -3.40 -14.20
CA GLU A 163 -18.25 -4.79 -13.90
C GLU A 163 -17.61 -5.26 -12.58
N GLY A 164 -16.71 -4.47 -12.01
CA GLY A 164 -15.98 -4.79 -10.79
C GLY A 164 -14.72 -5.60 -11.05
N ASN A 165 -14.21 -5.66 -12.29
CA ASN A 165 -12.89 -6.22 -12.53
C ASN A 165 -11.84 -5.27 -11.97
N TRP A 166 -10.76 -5.84 -11.43
CA TRP A 166 -9.70 -5.11 -10.76
C TRP A 166 -8.33 -5.53 -11.26
N THR A 167 -7.53 -4.56 -11.65
CA THR A 167 -6.13 -4.78 -12.06
C THR A 167 -5.22 -3.83 -11.32
N THR A 168 -4.04 -4.31 -10.95
CA THR A 168 -3.01 -3.52 -10.29
C THR A 168 -1.67 -3.71 -10.97
N THR A 169 -1.04 -2.61 -11.38
CA THR A 169 0.37 -2.56 -11.77
C THR A 169 1.16 -1.97 -10.59
N ALA A 170 2.13 -2.71 -10.06
CA ALA A 170 2.91 -2.26 -8.92
C ALA A 170 4.39 -2.65 -9.04
N PRO A 171 5.31 -1.90 -8.40
CA PRO A 171 6.69 -2.33 -8.26
C PRO A 171 6.78 -3.68 -7.55
N ARG A 172 7.85 -4.45 -7.86
CA ARG A 172 8.10 -5.75 -7.23
C ARG A 172 8.06 -5.71 -5.69
N PHE A 173 8.51 -4.62 -5.09
CA PHE A 173 8.36 -4.35 -3.66
C PHE A 173 7.41 -3.18 -3.46
N HIS A 174 6.17 -3.49 -3.13
CA HIS A 174 5.14 -2.51 -2.77
C HIS A 174 4.46 -2.95 -1.48
N PRO A 175 4.81 -2.36 -0.32
CA PRO A 175 4.23 -2.74 0.96
C PRO A 175 2.73 -2.47 1.02
N LEU A 176 1.97 -3.47 1.42
CA LEU A 176 0.54 -3.34 1.70
C LEU A 176 0.32 -2.70 3.08
N ALA A 177 1.13 -3.13 4.04
CA ALA A 177 1.20 -2.56 5.39
C ALA A 177 2.60 -2.77 5.95
N SER A 178 3.10 -1.87 6.76
CA SER A 178 4.35 -2.05 7.49
C SER A 178 4.40 -1.27 8.78
N SER A 179 5.14 -1.81 9.76
CA SER A 179 5.50 -1.15 11.01
C SER A 179 7.02 -1.01 11.10
N THR A 180 7.47 -0.06 11.92
CA THR A 180 8.88 0.17 12.20
C THR A 180 9.10 0.06 13.70
N GLU A 181 10.07 -0.75 14.09
CA GLU A 181 10.57 -0.82 15.46
C GLU A 181 11.89 -0.05 15.54
N ILE A 182 12.08 0.70 16.61
CA ILE A 182 13.24 1.53 16.85
C ILE A 182 13.83 1.12 18.19
N LEU A 183 15.08 0.65 18.17
CA LEU A 183 15.85 0.23 19.35
C LEU A 183 17.00 1.21 19.53
N GLY A 184 16.96 2.00 20.58
CA GLY A 184 18.04 2.91 20.97
C GLY A 184 19.04 2.25 21.92
N GLY A 185 20.24 2.83 22.03
CA GLY A 185 21.30 2.34 22.92
C GLY A 185 21.94 1.02 22.45
N VAL A 186 21.87 0.73 21.16
CA VAL A 186 22.41 -0.50 20.55
C VAL A 186 23.69 -0.18 19.79
N ASN A 187 24.74 -0.98 19.97
CA ASN A 187 25.91 -0.90 19.10
C ASN A 187 25.55 -1.45 17.71
N VAL A 188 25.07 -0.58 16.84
CA VAL A 188 24.59 -0.94 15.48
C VAL A 188 25.72 -1.60 14.68
N ALA A 189 26.94 -1.12 14.77
CA ALA A 189 28.08 -1.66 14.02
C ALA A 189 28.33 -3.14 14.39
N GLN A 190 28.22 -3.48 15.69
CA GLN A 190 28.37 -4.87 16.15
C GLN A 190 27.22 -5.74 15.66
N VAL A 191 25.97 -5.26 15.77
CA VAL A 191 24.78 -6.01 15.28
C VAL A 191 24.88 -6.28 13.78
N LEU A 192 25.34 -5.30 13.00
CA LEU A 192 25.49 -5.45 11.55
C LEU A 192 26.68 -6.34 11.16
N ALA A 193 27.74 -6.36 11.96
CA ALA A 193 28.88 -7.28 11.74
C ALA A 193 28.46 -8.76 11.92
N ASP A 194 27.55 -9.02 12.87
CA ASP A 194 27.04 -10.36 13.15
C ASP A 194 25.82 -10.74 12.26
N PHE A 195 25.34 -9.77 11.45
CA PHE A 195 24.18 -9.99 10.59
C PHE A 195 24.57 -10.62 9.26
N GLU A 196 24.14 -11.85 9.04
CA GLU A 196 24.29 -12.57 7.79
C GLU A 196 22.99 -12.59 6.98
N GLY A 197 23.11 -12.30 5.69
CA GLY A 197 22.02 -12.41 4.72
C GLY A 197 21.50 -11.07 4.19
N PRO A 198 20.42 -11.11 3.38
CA PRO A 198 19.89 -9.92 2.73
C PRO A 198 19.22 -8.98 3.73
N ALA A 199 19.34 -7.67 3.50
CA ALA A 199 18.72 -6.64 4.33
C ALA A 199 17.19 -6.75 4.41
N ILE A 200 16.54 -7.36 3.40
CA ILE A 200 15.11 -7.66 3.36
C ILE A 200 14.93 -9.15 3.15
N ARG A 201 14.16 -9.79 4.03
CA ARG A 201 13.79 -11.21 3.94
C ARG A 201 12.29 -11.36 3.77
N PHE A 202 11.87 -12.35 2.98
CA PHE A 202 10.47 -12.64 2.69
C PHE A 202 10.13 -14.07 3.07
N TRP A 203 8.88 -14.32 3.50
CA TRP A 203 8.36 -15.68 3.73
C TRP A 203 6.83 -15.71 3.57
N LYS A 204 6.31 -16.87 3.23
CA LYS A 204 4.86 -17.13 3.24
C LYS A 204 4.40 -17.33 4.68
N LYS A 205 3.20 -16.86 4.99
CA LYS A 205 2.57 -17.19 6.28
C LYS A 205 2.30 -18.71 6.29
N PRO A 206 2.69 -19.42 7.39
CA PRO A 206 2.39 -20.85 7.52
C PRO A 206 0.88 -21.13 7.53
#